data_b6a5cab4e55452e061da7415ccceca04
#
_entry.id   b6a5cab4e55452e061da7415ccceca04
#
_cell.length_a   1.000
_cell.length_b   1.000
_cell.length_c   1.000
_cell.angle_alpha   90.00
_cell.angle_beta   90.00
_cell.angle_gamma   90.00
#
_symmetry.space_group_name_H-M   'P 1'
#
loop_
_entity.id
_entity.type
_entity.pdbx_description
1 polymer ?
#
loop_
_entity_poly.entity_id
_entity_poly.type
_entity_poly.pdbx_seq_one_letter_code
_entity_poly.pdbx_strand_id
1 'polypeptide(L)'
;ASKINADGCHMGQHDGSLLKARKILKNKIFGITCHNSKKLATNAIKNKASYIAFGSFFKSKLKQNAIKANLNILRWAKKNVKKPIVAIGGINNKNYKKLIRAGAKYIAISSFIWDNPKLKPELAIRKFK
;
A
#
# COMPACT_ATOMS: atom_id res chain seq x y z
N ALA A 1 16.21 -1.51 7.87
CA ALA A 1 16.34 -0.26 7.13
C ALA A 1 17.46 0.61 7.72
N SER A 2 17.42 0.90 9.03
CA SER A 2 18.43 1.79 9.65
C SER A 2 19.85 1.26 9.52
N LYS A 3 20.09 -0.01 9.86
CA LYS A 3 21.43 -0.64 9.81
C LYS A 3 22.07 -0.65 8.41
N ILE A 4 21.27 -0.76 7.36
CA ILE A 4 21.74 -0.82 5.96
C ILE A 4 21.60 0.55 5.25
N ASN A 5 21.31 1.59 6.01
CA ASN A 5 21.08 2.95 5.51
C ASN A 5 20.09 3.06 4.35
N ALA A 6 19.03 2.23 4.33
CA ALA A 6 17.98 2.33 3.33
C ALA A 6 17.24 3.68 3.41
N ASP A 7 16.65 4.13 2.30
CA ASP A 7 15.90 5.41 2.21
C ASP A 7 14.62 5.41 3.05
N GLY A 8 14.10 4.25 3.40
CA GLY A 8 12.91 4.11 4.22
C GLY A 8 12.53 2.67 4.52
N CYS A 9 11.37 2.50 5.13
CA CYS A 9 10.75 1.19 5.27
C CYS A 9 9.22 1.25 5.23
N HIS A 10 8.62 0.11 4.98
CA HIS A 10 7.17 -0.09 5.10
C HIS A 10 6.88 -1.05 6.24
N MET A 11 5.89 -0.72 7.08
CA MET A 11 5.48 -1.55 8.21
C MET A 11 4.02 -1.99 8.08
N GLY A 12 3.78 -3.25 8.40
CA GLY A 12 2.46 -3.80 8.71
C GLY A 12 2.08 -3.53 10.17
N GLN A 13 0.90 -4.01 10.57
CA GLN A 13 0.37 -3.77 11.91
C GLN A 13 1.06 -4.63 13.00
N HIS A 14 1.72 -5.71 12.62
CA HIS A 14 2.42 -6.63 13.54
C HIS A 14 3.94 -6.42 13.57
N ASP A 15 4.46 -5.42 12.85
CA ASP A 15 5.92 -5.19 12.75
C ASP A 15 6.47 -4.33 13.90
N GLY A 16 5.65 -4.03 14.89
CA GLY A 16 6.04 -3.33 16.11
C GLY A 16 5.48 -1.91 16.23
N SER A 17 6.03 -1.13 17.16
CA SER A 17 5.53 0.20 17.49
C SER A 17 5.88 1.24 16.42
N LEU A 18 4.87 1.91 15.89
CA LEU A 18 5.04 3.01 14.92
C LEU A 18 5.86 4.17 15.51
N LEU A 19 5.66 4.47 16.80
CA LEU A 19 6.40 5.53 17.48
C LEU A 19 7.89 5.21 17.58
N LYS A 20 8.23 3.97 17.98
CA LYS A 20 9.64 3.51 18.03
C LYS A 20 10.26 3.51 16.63
N ALA A 21 9.55 3.00 15.62
CA ALA A 21 10.01 2.99 14.24
C ALA A 21 10.29 4.40 13.73
N ARG A 22 9.41 5.38 13.98
CA ARG A 22 9.62 6.77 13.58
C ARG A 22 10.85 7.40 14.27
N LYS A 23 11.07 7.11 15.56
CA LYS A 23 12.28 7.57 16.26
C LYS A 23 13.57 7.05 15.60
N ILE A 24 13.59 5.77 15.21
CA ILE A 24 14.75 5.14 14.56
C ILE A 24 14.95 5.66 13.13
N LEU A 25 13.87 5.77 12.37
CA LEU A 25 13.91 6.20 10.97
C LEU A 25 14.13 7.71 10.78
N LYS A 26 13.90 8.50 11.84
CA LYS A 26 14.04 9.98 11.79
C LYS A 26 13.27 10.55 10.59
N ASN A 27 13.96 11.12 9.61
CA ASN A 27 13.38 11.76 8.43
C ASN A 27 13.23 10.82 7.21
N LYS A 28 13.60 9.55 7.34
CA LYS A 28 13.48 8.57 6.25
C LYS A 28 12.02 8.29 5.89
N ILE A 29 11.79 7.77 4.68
CA ILE A 29 10.46 7.39 4.21
C ILE A 29 9.86 6.30 5.10
N PHE A 30 8.63 6.48 5.54
CA PHE A 30 7.92 5.57 6.44
C PHE A 30 6.51 5.28 5.92
N GLY A 31 6.33 4.11 5.33
CA GLY A 31 5.04 3.62 4.85
C GLY A 31 4.35 2.74 5.87
N ILE A 32 3.01 2.77 5.93
CA ILE A 32 2.23 1.99 6.89
C ILE A 32 1.02 1.35 6.22
N THR A 33 0.87 0.03 6.40
CA THR A 33 -0.33 -0.72 6.01
C THR A 33 -1.49 -0.39 6.93
N CYS A 34 -2.63 0.03 6.37
CA CYS A 34 -3.84 0.40 7.12
C CYS A 34 -5.05 -0.51 6.80
N HIS A 35 -4.87 -1.59 6.04
CA HIS A 35 -5.92 -2.52 5.64
C HIS A 35 -7.16 -1.82 5.06
N ASN A 36 -8.32 -1.92 5.72
CA ASN A 36 -9.57 -1.21 5.38
C ASN A 36 -10.02 -0.32 6.55
N SER A 37 -9.09 0.29 7.29
CA SER A 37 -9.38 0.96 8.56
C SER A 37 -9.02 2.44 8.53
N LYS A 38 -10.03 3.29 8.71
CA LYS A 38 -9.87 4.73 8.93
C LYS A 38 -9.06 5.01 10.21
N LYS A 39 -9.31 4.23 11.28
CA LYS A 39 -8.60 4.36 12.57
C LYS A 39 -7.10 4.13 12.40
N LEU A 40 -6.71 3.05 11.69
CA LEU A 40 -5.30 2.78 11.42
C LEU A 40 -4.66 3.87 10.56
N ALA A 41 -5.36 4.36 9.54
CA ALA A 41 -4.87 5.45 8.71
C ALA A 41 -4.65 6.74 9.51
N THR A 42 -5.60 7.13 10.36
CA THR A 42 -5.47 8.31 11.24
C THR A 42 -4.29 8.14 12.20
N ASN A 43 -4.13 6.96 12.80
CA ASN A 43 -2.99 6.66 13.67
C ASN A 43 -1.66 6.73 12.93
N ALA A 44 -1.59 6.18 11.70
CA ALA A 44 -0.41 6.25 10.86
C ALA A 44 0.01 7.71 10.57
N ILE A 45 -0.96 8.58 10.25
CA ILE A 45 -0.69 10.01 10.02
C ILE A 45 -0.21 10.73 11.28
N LYS A 46 -0.83 10.44 12.45
CA LYS A 46 -0.36 10.97 13.75
C LYS A 46 1.09 10.58 14.04
N ASN A 47 1.51 9.37 13.65
CA ASN A 47 2.88 8.87 13.77
C ASN A 47 3.78 9.29 12.57
N LYS A 48 3.42 10.35 11.85
CA LYS A 48 4.22 10.95 10.77
C LYS A 48 4.57 9.98 9.64
N ALA A 49 3.62 9.11 9.24
CA ALA A 49 3.76 8.29 8.04
C ALA A 49 4.00 9.17 6.82
N SER A 50 4.93 8.76 5.96
CA SER A 50 5.20 9.42 4.68
C SER A 50 4.12 9.09 3.64
N TYR A 51 3.59 7.87 3.70
CA TYR A 51 2.44 7.40 2.92
C TYR A 51 1.69 6.30 3.68
N ILE A 52 0.46 6.03 3.27
CA ILE A 52 -0.36 4.95 3.82
C ILE A 52 -0.79 3.99 2.71
N ALA A 53 -0.90 2.69 3.05
CA ALA A 53 -1.34 1.67 2.11
C ALA A 53 -2.64 1.02 2.57
N PHE A 54 -3.60 0.90 1.67
CA PHE A 54 -4.85 0.16 1.89
C PHE A 54 -4.87 -1.11 1.03
N GLY A 55 -5.43 -2.16 1.55
CA GLY A 55 -5.56 -3.46 0.88
C GLY A 55 -5.88 -4.58 1.88
N SER A 56 -6.15 -5.76 1.39
CA SER A 56 -6.12 -6.21 -0.02
C SER A 56 -7.43 -5.86 -0.73
N PHE A 57 -7.35 -5.29 -1.94
CA PHE A 57 -8.57 -4.93 -2.69
C PHE A 57 -9.17 -6.11 -3.45
N PHE A 58 -8.34 -7.05 -3.90
CA PHE A 58 -8.78 -8.22 -4.66
C PHE A 58 -8.14 -9.48 -4.09
N LYS A 59 -8.73 -10.64 -4.37
CA LYS A 59 -8.15 -11.94 -4.01
C LYS A 59 -6.76 -12.07 -4.60
N SER A 60 -5.82 -12.58 -3.84
CA SER A 60 -4.46 -12.88 -4.25
C SER A 60 -4.13 -14.33 -3.85
N LYS A 61 -3.38 -15.02 -4.69
CA LYS A 61 -2.88 -16.36 -4.37
C LYS A 61 -1.97 -16.36 -3.12
N LEU A 62 -1.25 -15.26 -2.88
CA LEU A 62 -0.27 -15.14 -1.80
C LEU A 62 -0.88 -14.91 -0.41
N LYS A 63 -2.09 -14.33 -0.31
CA LYS A 63 -2.74 -14.02 0.98
C LYS A 63 -4.25 -14.24 0.89
N GLN A 64 -4.68 -15.50 0.99
CA GLN A 64 -6.10 -15.88 0.87
C GLN A 64 -6.98 -15.28 1.98
N ASN A 65 -6.44 -15.11 3.19
CA ASN A 65 -7.14 -14.59 4.38
C ASN A 65 -6.91 -13.08 4.60
N ALA A 66 -6.45 -12.33 3.59
CA ALA A 66 -6.25 -10.90 3.75
C ALA A 66 -7.57 -10.16 3.95
N ILE A 67 -7.57 -9.20 4.88
CA ILE A 67 -8.69 -8.28 5.12
C ILE A 67 -9.04 -7.58 3.80
N LYS A 68 -10.29 -7.74 3.34
CA LYS A 68 -10.76 -7.09 2.11
C LYS A 68 -10.97 -5.60 2.34
N ALA A 69 -10.26 -4.79 1.58
CA ALA A 69 -10.54 -3.36 1.47
C ALA A 69 -11.59 -3.07 0.38
N ASN A 70 -12.36 -2.01 0.56
CA ASN A 70 -13.34 -1.54 -0.41
C ASN A 70 -12.98 -0.13 -0.92
N LEU A 71 -13.58 0.28 -2.04
CA LEU A 71 -13.28 1.58 -2.66
C LEU A 71 -13.65 2.78 -1.78
N ASN A 72 -14.56 2.60 -0.81
CA ASN A 72 -14.98 3.69 0.07
C ASN A 72 -13.84 4.16 0.99
N ILE A 73 -12.90 3.27 1.35
CA ILE A 73 -11.73 3.67 2.14
C ILE A 73 -10.81 4.61 1.34
N LEU A 74 -10.65 4.37 0.04
CA LEU A 74 -9.86 5.26 -0.84
C LEU A 74 -10.55 6.62 -1.02
N ARG A 75 -11.88 6.62 -1.25
CA ARG A 75 -12.66 7.86 -1.37
C ARG A 75 -12.61 8.70 -0.10
N TRP A 76 -12.73 8.04 1.06
CA TRP A 76 -12.56 8.68 2.36
C TRP A 76 -11.14 9.24 2.52
N ALA A 77 -10.12 8.45 2.23
CA ALA A 77 -8.73 8.86 2.38
C ALA A 77 -8.39 10.05 1.46
N LYS A 78 -8.88 10.04 0.20
CA LYS A 78 -8.72 11.16 -0.74
C LYS A 78 -9.22 12.49 -0.17
N LYS A 79 -10.30 12.46 0.63
CA LYS A 79 -10.89 13.67 1.25
C LYS A 79 -10.19 14.07 2.55
N ASN A 80 -9.65 13.10 3.30
CA ASN A 80 -9.26 13.30 4.70
C ASN A 80 -7.75 13.17 4.94
N VAL A 81 -6.98 12.69 3.97
CA VAL A 81 -5.54 12.40 4.13
C VAL A 81 -4.73 13.18 3.10
N LYS A 82 -3.82 14.02 3.60
CA LYS A 82 -2.91 14.82 2.74
C LYS A 82 -1.67 14.05 2.26
N LYS A 83 -1.45 12.82 2.75
CA LYS A 83 -0.31 11.98 2.37
C LYS A 83 -0.65 11.08 1.18
N PRO A 84 0.34 10.65 0.39
CA PRO A 84 0.13 9.70 -0.68
C PRO A 84 -0.59 8.43 -0.22
N ILE A 85 -1.55 7.97 -1.03
CA ILE A 85 -2.35 6.77 -0.79
C ILE A 85 -1.91 5.70 -1.77
N VAL A 86 -1.51 4.54 -1.24
CA VAL A 86 -1.15 3.35 -2.02
C VAL A 86 -2.27 2.32 -1.93
N ALA A 87 -2.69 1.76 -3.06
CA ALA A 87 -3.58 0.61 -3.08
C ALA A 87 -2.78 -0.66 -3.39
N ILE A 88 -3.05 -1.75 -2.64
CA ILE A 88 -2.33 -3.02 -2.79
C ILE A 88 -3.28 -4.22 -2.71
N GLY A 89 -2.87 -5.34 -3.31
CA GLY A 89 -3.50 -6.66 -3.18
C GLY A 89 -4.35 -7.07 -4.37
N GLY A 90 -3.89 -8.09 -5.10
CA GLY A 90 -4.56 -8.71 -6.24
C GLY A 90 -4.80 -7.77 -7.44
N ILE A 91 -3.99 -6.72 -7.56
CA ILE A 91 -4.12 -5.71 -8.61
C ILE A 91 -3.54 -6.25 -9.92
N ASN A 92 -4.26 -5.99 -11.03
CA ASN A 92 -3.89 -6.34 -12.39
C ASN A 92 -4.33 -5.26 -13.39
N ASN A 93 -4.02 -5.45 -14.67
CA ASN A 93 -4.32 -4.50 -15.74
C ASN A 93 -5.82 -4.28 -16.02
N LYS A 94 -6.70 -5.17 -15.54
CA LYS A 94 -8.16 -5.05 -15.71
C LYS A 94 -8.84 -4.30 -14.55
N ASN A 95 -8.20 -4.24 -13.37
CA ASN A 95 -8.86 -3.74 -12.16
C ASN A 95 -8.23 -2.48 -11.54
N TYR A 96 -7.03 -2.06 -11.95
CA TYR A 96 -6.31 -0.94 -11.32
C TYR A 96 -6.97 0.42 -11.51
N LYS A 97 -7.56 0.70 -12.70
CA LYS A 97 -8.12 2.02 -13.02
C LYS A 97 -9.18 2.47 -12.02
N LYS A 98 -10.01 1.54 -11.50
CA LYS A 98 -11.02 1.88 -10.48
C LYS A 98 -10.41 2.30 -9.14
N LEU A 99 -9.23 1.81 -8.78
CA LEU A 99 -8.51 2.22 -7.57
C LEU A 99 -7.96 3.65 -7.71
N ILE A 100 -7.37 3.96 -8.85
CA ILE A 100 -6.89 5.32 -9.16
C ILE A 100 -8.06 6.32 -9.13
N ARG A 101 -9.17 6.00 -9.82
CA ARG A 101 -10.38 6.86 -9.81
C ARG A 101 -10.94 7.05 -8.40
N ALA A 102 -10.84 6.04 -7.54
CA ALA A 102 -11.30 6.12 -6.15
C ALA A 102 -10.38 6.94 -5.24
N GLY A 103 -9.15 7.27 -5.67
CA GLY A 103 -8.24 8.15 -4.93
C GLY A 103 -6.88 7.57 -4.56
N ALA A 104 -6.53 6.37 -5.03
CA ALA A 104 -5.16 5.88 -4.90
C ALA A 104 -4.23 6.73 -5.78
N LYS A 105 -3.13 7.23 -5.22
CA LYS A 105 -2.07 7.91 -5.97
C LYS A 105 -1.10 6.91 -6.59
N TYR A 106 -0.87 5.81 -5.90
CA TYR A 106 0.01 4.72 -6.35
C TYR A 106 -0.68 3.37 -6.20
N ILE A 107 -0.25 2.40 -6.99
CA ILE A 107 -0.64 1.00 -6.90
C ILE A 107 0.60 0.13 -6.67
N ALA A 108 0.53 -0.82 -5.74
CA ALA A 108 1.56 -1.82 -5.51
C ALA A 108 1.10 -3.16 -6.08
N ILE A 109 1.87 -3.70 -7.00
CA ILE A 109 1.54 -4.90 -7.77
C ILE A 109 2.68 -5.91 -7.61
N SER A 110 2.35 -7.16 -7.29
CA SER A 110 3.31 -8.26 -7.22
C SER A 110 2.94 -9.36 -8.21
N SER A 111 1.99 -10.21 -7.88
CA SER A 111 1.72 -11.45 -8.62
C SER A 111 1.44 -11.26 -10.12
N PHE A 112 0.78 -10.17 -10.52
CA PHE A 112 0.54 -9.92 -11.94
C PHE A 112 1.83 -9.66 -12.71
N ILE A 113 2.86 -9.15 -12.06
CA ILE A 113 4.16 -8.86 -12.67
C ILE A 113 5.08 -10.07 -12.59
N TRP A 114 5.26 -10.62 -11.39
CA TRP A 114 6.29 -11.63 -11.11
C TRP A 114 5.82 -13.08 -11.31
N ASP A 115 4.53 -13.36 -11.06
CA ASP A 115 3.94 -14.71 -11.16
C ASP A 115 3.04 -14.84 -12.40
N ASN A 116 3.24 -14.03 -13.43
CA ASN A 116 2.43 -14.06 -14.63
C ASN A 116 2.84 -15.23 -15.53
N PRO A 117 1.94 -16.22 -15.78
CA PRO A 117 2.30 -17.41 -16.56
C PRO A 117 2.47 -17.14 -18.06
N LYS A 118 2.02 -15.96 -18.54
CA LYS A 118 1.98 -15.65 -19.99
C LYS A 118 2.89 -14.49 -20.39
N LEU A 119 3.32 -13.68 -19.46
CA LEU A 119 4.07 -12.45 -19.74
C LEU A 119 5.30 -12.36 -18.85
N LYS A 120 6.45 -12.04 -19.45
CA LYS A 120 7.63 -11.61 -18.72
C LYS A 120 7.36 -10.31 -17.98
N PRO A 121 8.03 -10.01 -16.85
CA PRO A 121 7.79 -8.80 -16.04
C PRO A 121 7.78 -7.50 -16.84
N GLU A 122 8.69 -7.34 -17.80
CA GLU A 122 8.83 -6.15 -18.65
C GLU A 122 7.59 -5.95 -19.55
N LEU A 123 6.97 -7.05 -20.00
CA LEU A 123 5.76 -7.00 -20.80
C LEU A 123 4.50 -6.85 -19.93
N ALA A 124 4.51 -7.45 -18.75
CA ALA A 124 3.40 -7.34 -17.80
C ALA A 124 3.22 -5.90 -17.31
N ILE A 125 4.32 -5.18 -16.99
CA ILE A 125 4.24 -3.79 -16.53
C ILE A 125 3.70 -2.84 -17.62
N ARG A 126 3.99 -3.10 -18.89
CA ARG A 126 3.48 -2.31 -20.03
C ARG A 126 1.96 -2.39 -20.22
N LYS A 127 1.27 -3.33 -19.54
CA LYS A 127 -0.20 -3.44 -19.56
C LYS A 127 -0.91 -2.40 -18.66
N PHE A 128 -0.17 -1.60 -17.92
CA PHE A 128 -0.69 -0.51 -17.09
C PHE A 128 -0.50 0.84 -17.80
N LYS A 129 -1.48 1.17 -18.63
CA LYS A 129 -1.53 2.42 -19.44
C LYS A 129 -2.70 3.29 -19.01
#